data_dce1a1bf7b47d16a34754b110f635edb
#
_entry.id   dce1a1bf7b47d16a34754b110f635edb
#
_cell.length_a   1.000
_cell.length_b   1.000
_cell.length_c   1.000
_cell.angle_alpha   90.00
_cell.angle_beta   90.00
_cell.angle_gamma   90.00
#
_symmetry.space_group_name_H-M   'P 1'
#
loop_
_entity.id
_entity.type
_entity.pdbx_description
1 polymer ?
#
loop_
_entity_poly.entity_id
_entity_poly.type
_entity_poly.pdbx_seq_one_letter_code
_entity_poly.pdbx_strand_id
1 'polypeptide(L)'
;MKPHYFFTSVTRNTNLWQQPFDLNHLEFPDWETGDFVAGRVTGKRNRLYMCETKTGRMADMVRGDLMIGALGKRAATLEGVGDWHAVDKNLELDALTGAGLLGKATSISPMLPELMRLEYLGHVTREGKKLGMADFVTPAEPRKLDIPVVLMIGTSMSAGKTSSGQVIIRALKYMGLRVVAGKLTGAARYRDILKFRDSGAIHIFDFVDAGLSSTVCSEARYRDALELLLSKVACCEADVMVVEAGASPLEPYNGSVVVDYLRDQTCFTVLCASDPYAALGVQAAFGNRLQADLVAGPAANTDAAIQLVKELTGLEALN
;
A
#
# COMPACT_ATOMS: atom_id res chain seq x y z
N MET A 1 -33.67 -2.23 12.27
CA MET A 1 -32.87 -2.71 11.12
C MET A 1 -31.42 -2.74 11.58
N LYS A 2 -30.68 -3.82 11.35
CA LYS A 2 -29.23 -3.83 11.72
C LYS A 2 -28.50 -2.85 10.82
N PRO A 3 -27.52 -2.07 11.34
CA PRO A 3 -26.73 -1.15 10.54
C PRO A 3 -25.97 -1.92 9.46
N HIS A 4 -25.93 -1.35 8.24
CA HIS A 4 -25.16 -1.90 7.13
C HIS A 4 -23.81 -1.19 7.09
N TYR A 5 -22.71 -1.95 7.23
CA TYR A 5 -21.35 -1.44 7.17
C TYR A 5 -20.68 -1.80 5.86
N PHE A 6 -19.98 -0.84 5.26
CA PHE A 6 -19.00 -1.10 4.23
C PHE A 6 -17.69 -1.55 4.89
N PHE A 7 -17.34 -2.81 4.75
CA PHE A 7 -16.06 -3.35 5.18
C PHE A 7 -15.00 -3.04 4.13
N THR A 8 -14.06 -2.17 4.48
CA THR A 8 -13.01 -1.73 3.57
C THR A 8 -11.94 -2.80 3.35
N SER A 9 -11.08 -2.61 2.35
CA SER A 9 -10.07 -3.62 2.01
C SER A 9 -8.99 -3.83 3.07
N VAL A 10 -8.77 -2.88 3.98
CA VAL A 10 -7.91 -3.11 5.16
C VAL A 10 -8.50 -4.15 6.13
N THR A 11 -9.81 -4.41 6.06
CA THR A 11 -10.47 -5.44 6.89
C THR A 11 -10.50 -6.82 6.23
N ARG A 12 -9.95 -7.00 5.02
CA ARG A 12 -10.10 -8.22 4.21
C ARG A 12 -9.68 -9.52 4.91
N ASN A 13 -8.71 -9.45 5.80
CA ASN A 13 -8.17 -10.61 6.54
C ASN A 13 -8.96 -10.93 7.83
N THR A 14 -10.03 -10.15 8.12
CA THR A 14 -10.83 -10.32 9.34
C THR A 14 -12.06 -11.20 9.10
N ASN A 15 -12.79 -11.45 10.18
CA ASN A 15 -14.11 -12.08 10.15
C ASN A 15 -15.23 -11.12 10.61
N LEU A 16 -15.00 -9.81 10.58
CA LEU A 16 -15.92 -8.80 11.10
C LEU A 16 -17.30 -8.79 10.40
N TRP A 17 -17.34 -9.21 9.14
CA TRP A 17 -18.62 -9.33 8.41
C TRP A 17 -19.40 -10.62 8.71
N GLN A 18 -18.80 -11.58 9.41
CA GLN A 18 -19.36 -12.89 9.73
C GLN A 18 -19.75 -13.00 11.20
N GLN A 19 -18.96 -12.39 12.07
CA GLN A 19 -19.14 -12.44 13.50
C GLN A 19 -19.59 -11.09 14.06
N PRO A 20 -20.45 -11.07 15.09
CA PRO A 20 -20.89 -9.84 15.72
C PRO A 20 -19.72 -9.10 16.37
N PHE A 21 -19.86 -7.79 16.41
CA PHE A 21 -18.97 -6.88 17.11
C PHE A 21 -19.80 -5.71 17.68
N ASP A 22 -19.24 -5.03 18.66
CA ASP A 22 -19.77 -3.82 19.24
C ASP A 22 -18.93 -2.61 18.84
N LEU A 23 -19.46 -1.41 19.07
CA LEU A 23 -18.73 -0.15 18.91
C LEU A 23 -18.62 0.52 20.28
N ASN A 24 -17.40 0.73 20.74
CA ASN A 24 -17.14 1.41 22.00
C ASN A 24 -16.35 2.70 21.73
N HIS A 25 -16.84 3.80 22.27
CA HIS A 25 -16.06 5.04 22.33
C HIS A 25 -14.88 4.84 23.28
N LEU A 26 -13.66 5.02 22.75
CA LEU A 26 -12.43 5.00 23.53
C LEU A 26 -11.87 6.42 23.62
N GLU A 27 -11.23 6.73 24.73
CA GLU A 27 -10.47 7.96 24.88
C GLU A 27 -9.22 7.95 23.99
N PHE A 28 -8.79 9.12 23.53
CA PHE A 28 -7.70 9.24 22.57
C PHE A 28 -6.38 8.55 23.00
N PRO A 29 -5.99 8.52 24.29
CA PRO A 29 -4.80 7.79 24.74
C PRO A 29 -4.85 6.27 24.52
N ASP A 30 -6.05 5.70 24.36
CA ASP A 30 -6.25 4.26 24.14
C ASP A 30 -6.26 3.87 22.65
N TRP A 31 -6.13 4.86 21.76
CA TRP A 31 -6.09 4.63 20.33
C TRP A 31 -4.71 4.15 19.88
N GLU A 32 -4.68 3.22 18.92
CA GLU A 32 -3.44 2.70 18.35
C GLU A 32 -3.49 2.60 16.83
N THR A 33 -2.33 2.67 16.20
CA THR A 33 -2.21 2.43 14.76
C THR A 33 -2.63 1.00 14.43
N GLY A 34 -3.59 0.87 13.52
CA GLY A 34 -4.14 -0.42 13.11
C GLY A 34 -5.44 -0.80 13.82
N ASP A 35 -5.89 -0.03 14.82
CA ASP A 35 -7.20 -0.24 15.44
C ASP A 35 -8.31 -0.11 14.41
N PHE A 36 -9.27 -1.03 14.43
CA PHE A 36 -10.45 -0.92 13.60
C PHE A 36 -11.45 0.05 14.22
N VAL A 37 -11.89 1.01 13.42
CA VAL A 37 -12.88 2.01 13.82
C VAL A 37 -14.02 2.08 12.82
N ALA A 38 -15.21 2.41 13.32
CA ALA A 38 -16.37 2.72 12.51
C ALA A 38 -16.47 4.23 12.29
N GLY A 39 -16.75 4.63 11.06
CA GLY A 39 -17.03 6.01 10.69
C GLY A 39 -18.32 6.15 9.90
N ARG A 40 -19.04 7.28 10.12
CA ARG A 40 -20.21 7.68 9.34
C ARG A 40 -19.82 8.78 8.35
N VAL A 41 -20.12 8.60 7.07
CA VAL A 41 -19.85 9.60 6.05
C VAL A 41 -20.66 10.87 6.32
N THR A 42 -19.99 12.01 6.45
CA THR A 42 -20.62 13.33 6.75
C THR A 42 -20.42 14.34 5.64
N GLY A 43 -19.36 14.22 4.87
CA GLY A 43 -18.98 15.20 3.86
C GLY A 43 -19.87 15.23 2.62
N LYS A 44 -19.56 16.16 1.72
CA LYS A 44 -20.28 16.35 0.46
C LYS A 44 -19.66 15.47 -0.62
N ARG A 45 -20.46 14.62 -1.26
CA ARG A 45 -19.99 13.65 -2.26
C ARG A 45 -19.16 14.30 -3.37
N ASN A 46 -18.04 13.70 -3.68
CA ASN A 46 -17.21 13.99 -4.85
C ASN A 46 -16.58 12.68 -5.37
N ARG A 47 -15.69 12.75 -6.37
CA ARG A 47 -15.06 11.57 -7.00
C ARG A 47 -14.21 10.68 -6.06
N LEU A 48 -13.82 11.20 -4.88
CA LEU A 48 -13.08 10.42 -3.88
C LEU A 48 -13.98 9.72 -2.84
N TYR A 49 -15.32 9.96 -2.90
CA TYR A 49 -16.27 9.30 -2.01
C TYR A 49 -16.54 7.88 -2.47
N MET A 50 -15.50 7.08 -2.46
CA MET A 50 -15.52 5.68 -2.84
C MET A 50 -14.81 4.83 -1.79
N CYS A 51 -15.41 3.69 -1.46
CA CYS A 51 -14.85 2.66 -0.61
C CYS A 51 -14.34 1.50 -1.47
N GLU A 52 -13.08 1.14 -1.32
CA GLU A 52 -12.56 -0.14 -1.79
C GLU A 52 -12.97 -1.21 -0.76
N THR A 53 -13.93 -2.02 -1.12
CA THR A 53 -14.46 -3.06 -0.24
C THR A 53 -13.44 -4.18 -0.01
N LYS A 54 -13.69 -5.03 0.96
CA LYS A 54 -12.83 -6.20 1.29
C LYS A 54 -12.50 -7.12 0.10
N THR A 55 -13.29 -7.07 -0.96
CA THR A 55 -13.07 -7.84 -2.19
C THR A 55 -12.29 -7.06 -3.27
N GLY A 56 -11.91 -5.81 -3.00
CA GLY A 56 -11.28 -4.91 -3.97
C GLY A 56 -12.26 -4.18 -4.90
N ARG A 57 -13.58 -4.49 -4.81
CA ARG A 57 -14.60 -3.75 -5.58
C ARG A 57 -14.72 -2.33 -5.04
N MET A 58 -14.78 -1.36 -5.94
CA MET A 58 -15.08 0.03 -5.58
C MET A 58 -16.60 0.21 -5.41
N ALA A 59 -17.00 0.81 -4.30
CA ALA A 59 -18.38 1.16 -3.99
C ALA A 59 -18.50 2.67 -3.77
N ASP A 60 -19.51 3.28 -4.38
CA ASP A 60 -19.86 4.66 -4.09
C ASP A 60 -20.32 4.81 -2.65
N MET A 61 -19.92 5.91 -2.01
CA MET A 61 -20.32 6.28 -0.66
C MET A 61 -21.12 7.55 -0.67
N VAL A 62 -22.17 7.61 0.13
CA VAL A 62 -23.01 8.78 0.30
C VAL A 62 -23.11 9.17 1.78
N ARG A 63 -23.53 10.40 2.04
CA ARG A 63 -23.74 10.87 3.42
C ARG A 63 -24.68 9.94 4.19
N GLY A 64 -24.24 9.52 5.38
CA GLY A 64 -24.95 8.58 6.25
C GLY A 64 -24.48 7.13 6.14
N ASP A 65 -23.75 6.77 5.09
CA ASP A 65 -23.14 5.43 4.99
C ASP A 65 -22.15 5.19 6.12
N LEU A 66 -22.06 3.92 6.54
CA LEU A 66 -21.18 3.47 7.61
C LEU A 66 -20.05 2.64 7.03
N MET A 67 -18.81 2.91 7.44
CA MET A 67 -17.66 2.11 7.03
C MET A 67 -16.81 1.67 8.20
N ILE A 68 -16.19 0.51 8.08
CA ILE A 68 -15.13 0.03 8.98
C ILE A 68 -13.80 0.18 8.25
N GLY A 69 -12.87 0.88 8.90
CA GLY A 69 -11.50 1.06 8.43
C GLY A 69 -10.51 0.90 9.57
N ALA A 70 -9.23 1.17 9.32
CA ALA A 70 -8.17 1.07 10.32
C ALA A 70 -7.43 2.41 10.46
N LEU A 71 -7.09 2.78 11.70
CA LEU A 71 -6.28 3.95 12.00
C LEU A 71 -4.87 3.82 11.42
N GLY A 72 -4.34 4.91 10.86
CA GLY A 72 -2.98 4.89 10.35
C GLY A 72 -2.51 6.22 9.78
N LYS A 73 -1.38 6.16 9.08
CA LYS A 73 -0.69 7.32 8.50
C LYS A 73 -0.55 7.19 6.99
N ARG A 74 -0.71 8.30 6.30
CA ARG A 74 -0.40 8.45 4.87
C ARG A 74 0.62 9.55 4.69
N ALA A 75 1.63 9.31 3.86
CA ALA A 75 2.70 10.26 3.58
C ALA A 75 2.99 10.36 2.07
N ALA A 76 1.93 10.42 1.24
CA ALA A 76 2.06 10.58 -0.20
C ALA A 76 2.38 12.04 -0.52
N THR A 77 3.66 12.34 -0.71
CA THR A 77 4.23 13.69 -0.79
C THR A 77 3.59 14.57 -1.86
N LEU A 78 3.24 14.00 -3.02
CA LEU A 78 2.63 14.74 -4.12
C LEU A 78 1.09 14.74 -4.11
N GLU A 79 0.46 13.96 -3.24
CA GLU A 79 -1.01 13.82 -3.20
C GLU A 79 -1.60 14.31 -1.88
N GLY A 80 -1.24 13.64 -0.78
CA GLY A 80 -1.80 13.98 0.52
C GLY A 80 -1.15 13.25 1.66
N VAL A 81 -0.99 13.98 2.76
CA VAL A 81 -0.42 13.52 4.03
C VAL A 81 -1.50 13.57 5.09
N GLY A 82 -1.51 12.60 5.96
CA GLY A 82 -2.43 12.54 7.09
C GLY A 82 -1.99 11.54 8.15
N ASP A 83 -2.46 11.77 9.37
CA ASP A 83 -2.10 10.97 10.54
C ASP A 83 -3.32 10.90 11.47
N TRP A 84 -3.60 9.72 12.02
CA TRP A 84 -4.67 9.58 13.00
C TRP A 84 -4.39 10.37 14.30
N HIS A 85 -3.12 10.62 14.64
CA HIS A 85 -2.76 11.45 15.79
C HIS A 85 -3.18 12.93 15.64
N ALA A 86 -3.49 13.36 14.41
CA ALA A 86 -3.98 14.70 14.14
C ALA A 86 -5.52 14.82 14.29
N VAL A 87 -6.21 13.76 14.68
CA VAL A 87 -7.63 13.80 14.99
C VAL A 87 -7.82 14.64 16.25
N ASP A 88 -8.71 15.61 16.17
CA ASP A 88 -8.98 16.55 17.26
C ASP A 88 -10.22 16.15 18.09
N LYS A 89 -10.56 16.99 19.06
CA LYS A 89 -11.73 16.81 19.96
C LYS A 89 -13.08 16.69 19.22
N ASN A 90 -13.16 17.09 17.96
CA ASN A 90 -14.39 16.96 17.16
C ASN A 90 -14.57 15.54 16.63
N LEU A 91 -13.56 14.68 16.79
CA LEU A 91 -13.56 13.28 16.35
C LEU A 91 -13.91 13.11 14.86
N GLU A 92 -13.52 14.09 14.05
CA GLU A 92 -13.61 14.01 12.60
C GLU A 92 -12.43 13.23 12.02
N LEU A 93 -12.75 12.21 11.25
CA LEU A 93 -11.78 11.43 10.48
C LEU A 93 -11.88 11.79 8.99
N ASP A 94 -10.79 11.58 8.29
CA ASP A 94 -10.75 11.55 6.82
C ASP A 94 -10.39 10.13 6.36
N ALA A 95 -11.01 9.65 5.29
CA ALA A 95 -10.54 8.46 4.60
C ALA A 95 -9.27 8.85 3.81
N LEU A 96 -8.11 8.61 4.40
CA LEU A 96 -6.82 8.91 3.79
C LEU A 96 -6.58 8.11 2.51
N THR A 97 -7.19 6.91 2.41
CA THR A 97 -7.33 6.13 1.17
C THR A 97 -8.71 5.49 1.09
N GLY A 98 -9.18 5.19 -0.12
CA GLY A 98 -10.43 4.45 -0.30
C GLY A 98 -10.39 3.02 0.26
N ALA A 99 -9.21 2.49 0.56
CA ALA A 99 -9.02 1.19 1.19
C ALA A 99 -9.39 1.15 2.68
N GLY A 100 -9.73 2.31 3.27
CA GLY A 100 -10.12 2.43 4.66
C GLY A 100 -8.97 2.72 5.63
N LEU A 101 -7.88 3.30 5.15
CA LEU A 101 -6.87 3.94 5.99
C LEU A 101 -7.47 5.23 6.53
N LEU A 102 -7.70 5.32 7.84
CA LEU A 102 -8.40 6.41 8.51
C LEU A 102 -7.45 7.24 9.37
N GLY A 103 -7.68 8.55 9.39
CA GLY A 103 -6.93 9.52 10.18
C GLY A 103 -7.42 10.93 9.88
N LYS A 104 -6.61 11.95 10.13
CA LYS A 104 -6.89 13.34 9.76
C LYS A 104 -5.89 13.81 8.71
N ALA A 105 -6.38 14.37 7.63
CA ALA A 105 -5.53 14.97 6.62
C ALA A 105 -4.85 16.23 7.18
N THR A 106 -3.54 16.33 7.02
CA THR A 106 -2.72 17.47 7.48
C THR A 106 -2.23 18.32 6.31
N SER A 107 -2.11 17.71 5.13
CA SER A 107 -1.76 18.42 3.89
C SER A 107 -2.35 17.67 2.69
N ILE A 108 -3.03 18.37 1.81
CA ILE A 108 -3.64 17.81 0.60
C ILE A 108 -3.27 18.68 -0.60
N SER A 109 -2.86 18.06 -1.70
CA SER A 109 -2.64 18.73 -2.97
C SER A 109 -3.91 19.45 -3.43
N PRO A 110 -3.84 20.72 -3.87
CA PRO A 110 -5.00 21.43 -4.41
C PRO A 110 -5.55 20.81 -5.69
N MET A 111 -4.81 19.91 -6.33
CA MET A 111 -5.26 19.13 -7.50
C MET A 111 -6.22 18.00 -7.15
N LEU A 112 -6.33 17.65 -5.86
CA LEU A 112 -7.25 16.63 -5.38
C LEU A 112 -8.50 17.29 -4.79
N PRO A 113 -9.69 16.67 -4.95
CA PRO A 113 -10.88 17.09 -4.21
C PRO A 113 -10.71 16.76 -2.71
N GLU A 114 -11.57 17.33 -1.89
CA GLU A 114 -11.63 17.02 -0.46
C GLU A 114 -11.77 15.51 -0.24
N LEU A 115 -11.03 15.00 0.74
CA LEU A 115 -11.15 13.60 1.17
C LEU A 115 -12.54 13.34 1.76
N MET A 116 -12.95 12.09 1.74
CA MET A 116 -14.20 11.66 2.36
C MET A 116 -14.11 11.85 3.88
N ARG A 117 -14.95 12.75 4.41
CA ARG A 117 -15.04 13.03 5.84
C ARG A 117 -15.96 12.05 6.53
N LEU A 118 -15.57 11.68 7.74
CA LEU A 118 -16.27 10.72 8.58
C LEU A 118 -16.39 11.26 10.01
N GLU A 119 -17.55 11.04 10.60
CA GLU A 119 -17.74 11.13 12.04
C GLU A 119 -17.30 9.81 12.68
N TYR A 120 -16.41 9.85 13.66
CA TYR A 120 -16.03 8.67 14.44
C TYR A 120 -17.22 8.16 15.26
N LEU A 121 -17.51 6.87 15.16
CA LEU A 121 -18.61 6.22 15.89
C LEU A 121 -18.13 5.32 17.03
N GLY A 122 -16.87 4.91 17.02
CA GLY A 122 -16.29 4.06 18.04
C GLY A 122 -15.28 3.07 17.45
N HIS A 123 -14.49 2.48 18.34
CA HIS A 123 -13.63 1.35 18.03
C HIS A 123 -14.45 0.07 17.93
N VAL A 124 -14.07 -0.78 16.99
CA VAL A 124 -14.63 -2.12 16.88
C VAL A 124 -14.12 -2.96 18.04
N THR A 125 -15.05 -3.53 18.80
CA THR A 125 -14.73 -4.35 19.98
C THR A 125 -15.47 -5.68 19.91
N ARG A 126 -14.93 -6.68 20.60
CA ARG A 126 -15.58 -7.96 20.82
C ARG A 126 -15.29 -8.39 22.25
N GLU A 127 -16.36 -8.75 22.99
CA GLU A 127 -16.26 -9.13 24.41
C GLU A 127 -15.50 -8.09 25.25
N GLY A 128 -15.75 -6.81 24.95
CA GLY A 128 -15.11 -5.67 25.64
C GLY A 128 -13.67 -5.37 25.23
N LYS A 129 -13.04 -6.19 24.38
CA LYS A 129 -11.67 -5.98 23.90
C LYS A 129 -11.69 -5.30 22.54
N LYS A 130 -10.87 -4.25 22.34
CA LYS A 130 -10.70 -3.62 21.04
C LYS A 130 -10.05 -4.58 20.05
N LEU A 131 -10.44 -4.46 18.78
CA LEU A 131 -9.89 -5.24 17.68
C LEU A 131 -9.08 -4.35 16.75
N GLY A 132 -7.91 -4.85 16.38
CA GLY A 132 -7.03 -4.21 15.42
C GLY A 132 -6.55 -5.17 14.34
N MET A 133 -5.81 -4.66 13.38
CA MET A 133 -5.27 -5.46 12.28
C MET A 133 -4.34 -6.59 12.76
N ALA A 134 -3.61 -6.36 13.85
CA ALA A 134 -2.69 -7.35 14.42
C ALA A 134 -3.41 -8.62 14.94
N ASP A 135 -4.66 -8.50 15.42
CA ASP A 135 -5.44 -9.64 15.93
C ASP A 135 -5.81 -10.65 14.83
N PHE A 136 -5.67 -10.29 13.57
CA PHE A 136 -6.05 -11.12 12.41
C PHE A 136 -4.85 -11.49 11.52
N VAL A 137 -3.64 -11.29 12.00
CA VAL A 137 -2.43 -11.70 11.29
C VAL A 137 -2.28 -13.23 11.40
N THR A 138 -2.25 -13.89 10.27
CA THR A 138 -1.90 -15.32 10.24
C THR A 138 -0.39 -15.46 10.39
N PRO A 139 0.10 -16.19 11.40
CA PRO A 139 1.53 -16.42 11.56
C PRO A 139 2.10 -17.26 10.40
N ALA A 140 3.40 -17.19 10.21
CA ALA A 140 4.15 -18.10 9.33
C ALA A 140 5.42 -18.53 10.04
N GLU A 141 5.86 -19.76 9.76
CA GLU A 141 7.18 -20.22 10.24
C GLU A 141 8.29 -19.38 9.59
N PRO A 142 9.24 -18.87 10.36
CA PRO A 142 10.35 -18.09 9.84
C PRO A 142 11.12 -18.87 8.76
N ARG A 143 11.14 -18.33 7.54
CA ARG A 143 11.81 -18.95 6.40
C ARG A 143 12.49 -17.88 5.56
N LYS A 144 13.76 -18.15 5.20
CA LYS A 144 14.51 -17.26 4.30
C LYS A 144 13.94 -17.35 2.89
N LEU A 145 13.78 -16.19 2.24
CA LEU A 145 13.47 -16.12 0.82
C LEU A 145 14.70 -16.57 0.01
N ASP A 146 14.53 -17.54 -0.87
CA ASP A 146 15.59 -18.15 -1.68
C ASP A 146 15.34 -18.10 -3.20
N ILE A 147 14.26 -17.42 -3.61
CA ILE A 147 13.94 -17.21 -5.03
C ILE A 147 14.37 -15.81 -5.51
N PRO A 148 14.71 -15.65 -6.80
CA PRO A 148 15.06 -14.37 -7.38
C PRO A 148 13.91 -13.35 -7.29
N VAL A 149 14.28 -12.08 -7.14
CA VAL A 149 13.35 -10.96 -6.99
C VAL A 149 13.53 -9.97 -8.14
N VAL A 150 12.43 -9.62 -8.79
CA VAL A 150 12.32 -8.44 -9.66
C VAL A 150 11.74 -7.30 -8.82
N LEU A 151 12.54 -6.27 -8.56
CA LEU A 151 12.18 -5.15 -7.69
C LEU A 151 11.72 -3.95 -8.52
N MET A 152 10.51 -3.49 -8.27
CA MET A 152 9.99 -2.23 -8.83
C MET A 152 10.00 -1.14 -7.78
N ILE A 153 10.73 -0.09 -8.04
CA ILE A 153 10.77 1.15 -7.26
C ILE A 153 10.18 2.29 -8.08
N GLY A 154 9.87 3.40 -7.44
CA GLY A 154 9.34 4.56 -8.17
C GLY A 154 9.68 5.88 -7.53
N THR A 155 9.57 6.94 -8.31
CA THR A 155 9.79 8.31 -7.85
C THR A 155 8.60 8.90 -7.11
N SER A 156 7.40 8.30 -7.30
CA SER A 156 6.15 8.74 -6.66
C SER A 156 5.08 7.67 -6.75
N MET A 157 3.92 7.89 -6.11
CA MET A 157 2.78 6.96 -6.18
C MET A 157 2.32 6.65 -7.60
N SER A 158 2.25 7.63 -8.49
CA SER A 158 1.69 7.51 -9.84
C SER A 158 2.73 7.25 -10.93
N ALA A 159 3.95 6.83 -10.57
CA ALA A 159 5.06 6.65 -11.50
C ALA A 159 4.99 5.40 -12.41
N GLY A 160 3.93 4.57 -12.31
CA GLY A 160 3.72 3.43 -13.22
C GLY A 160 4.14 2.07 -12.67
N LYS A 161 4.60 1.94 -11.43
CA LYS A 161 5.07 0.67 -10.82
C LYS A 161 4.11 -0.50 -11.02
N THR A 162 2.84 -0.32 -10.66
CA THR A 162 1.84 -1.38 -10.76
C THR A 162 1.63 -1.81 -12.23
N SER A 163 1.63 -0.86 -13.18
CA SER A 163 1.49 -1.18 -14.61
C SER A 163 2.70 -1.94 -15.15
N SER A 164 3.91 -1.49 -14.82
CA SER A 164 5.15 -2.20 -15.19
C SER A 164 5.17 -3.62 -14.60
N GLY A 165 4.77 -3.76 -13.32
CA GLY A 165 4.66 -5.07 -12.68
C GLY A 165 3.67 -6.01 -13.37
N GLN A 166 2.55 -5.50 -13.85
CA GLN A 166 1.59 -6.30 -14.63
C GLN A 166 2.21 -6.83 -15.94
N VAL A 167 2.99 -6.00 -16.64
CA VAL A 167 3.67 -6.41 -17.88
C VAL A 167 4.72 -7.48 -17.57
N ILE A 168 5.56 -7.26 -16.56
CA ILE A 168 6.61 -8.19 -16.14
C ILE A 168 6.01 -9.54 -15.73
N ILE A 169 4.96 -9.55 -14.89
CA ILE A 169 4.30 -10.79 -14.45
C ILE A 169 3.76 -11.56 -15.63
N ARG A 170 3.13 -10.90 -16.63
CA ARG A 170 2.65 -11.58 -17.84
C ARG A 170 3.81 -12.18 -18.64
N ALA A 171 4.90 -11.43 -18.85
CA ALA A 171 6.06 -11.91 -19.56
C ALA A 171 6.66 -13.15 -18.89
N LEU A 172 6.90 -13.12 -17.58
CA LEU A 172 7.43 -14.25 -16.82
C LEU A 172 6.50 -15.47 -16.87
N LYS A 173 5.18 -15.24 -16.76
CA LYS A 173 4.18 -16.30 -16.93
C LYS A 173 4.22 -16.93 -18.33
N TYR A 174 4.35 -16.13 -19.39
CA TYR A 174 4.49 -16.66 -20.76
C TYR A 174 5.77 -17.47 -20.95
N MET A 175 6.81 -17.20 -20.16
CA MET A 175 8.03 -18.01 -20.11
C MET A 175 7.86 -19.31 -19.31
N GLY A 176 6.68 -19.56 -18.74
CA GLY A 176 6.36 -20.75 -17.96
C GLY A 176 6.72 -20.68 -16.48
N LEU A 177 7.12 -19.49 -15.97
CA LEU A 177 7.50 -19.30 -14.57
C LEU A 177 6.28 -19.12 -13.67
N ARG A 178 6.34 -19.70 -12.46
CA ARG A 178 5.39 -19.50 -11.38
C ARG A 178 5.77 -18.23 -10.62
N VAL A 179 4.95 -17.18 -10.76
CA VAL A 179 5.23 -15.86 -10.21
C VAL A 179 4.45 -15.64 -8.92
N VAL A 180 5.11 -15.31 -7.82
CA VAL A 180 4.50 -14.69 -6.64
C VAL A 180 4.73 -13.19 -6.70
N ALA A 181 3.74 -12.39 -6.30
CA ALA A 181 3.88 -10.94 -6.34
C ALA A 181 3.53 -10.29 -5.00
N GLY A 182 4.19 -9.17 -4.69
CA GLY A 182 3.97 -8.46 -3.46
C GLY A 182 4.08 -6.95 -3.57
N LYS A 183 3.28 -6.23 -2.77
CA LYS A 183 3.45 -4.82 -2.50
C LYS A 183 3.96 -4.67 -1.08
N LEU A 184 5.25 -4.41 -0.93
CA LEU A 184 5.90 -4.45 0.38
C LEU A 184 5.83 -3.12 1.12
N THR A 185 5.68 -1.97 0.42
CA THR A 185 5.57 -0.66 1.07
C THR A 185 4.47 0.21 0.48
N GLY A 186 4.03 1.22 1.25
CA GLY A 186 3.04 2.20 0.83
C GLY A 186 1.86 2.34 1.79
N ALA A 187 0.78 2.93 1.30
CA ALA A 187 -0.53 2.96 1.95
C ALA A 187 -1.44 1.86 1.36
N ALA A 188 -2.32 1.29 2.19
CA ALA A 188 -3.19 0.19 1.80
C ALA A 188 -4.03 0.52 0.56
N ARG A 189 -4.01 -0.40 -0.41
CA ARG A 189 -4.80 -0.37 -1.63
C ARG A 189 -4.81 -1.75 -2.27
N TYR A 190 -5.81 -2.54 -1.95
CA TYR A 190 -5.88 -3.95 -2.32
C TYR A 190 -5.92 -4.18 -3.83
N ARG A 191 -6.59 -3.31 -4.56
CA ARG A 191 -6.67 -3.42 -6.02
C ARG A 191 -5.32 -3.33 -6.73
N ASP A 192 -4.26 -2.80 -6.08
CA ASP A 192 -2.94 -2.77 -6.70
C ASP A 192 -2.38 -4.19 -6.83
N ILE A 193 -2.46 -4.98 -5.76
CA ILE A 193 -2.00 -6.39 -5.81
C ILE A 193 -2.99 -7.31 -6.53
N LEU A 194 -4.29 -6.98 -6.57
CA LEU A 194 -5.25 -7.72 -7.39
C LEU A 194 -4.90 -7.65 -8.87
N LYS A 195 -4.40 -6.51 -9.36
CA LYS A 195 -3.89 -6.39 -10.73
C LYS A 195 -2.74 -7.35 -11.03
N PHE A 196 -1.89 -7.65 -10.03
CA PHE A 196 -0.84 -8.66 -10.19
C PHE A 196 -1.42 -10.06 -10.30
N ARG A 197 -2.45 -10.39 -9.51
CA ARG A 197 -3.20 -11.64 -9.64
C ARG A 197 -3.84 -11.76 -11.02
N ASP A 198 -4.51 -10.71 -11.50
CA ASP A 198 -5.13 -10.66 -12.82
C ASP A 198 -4.10 -10.82 -13.95
N SER A 199 -2.85 -10.45 -13.71
CA SER A 199 -1.73 -10.62 -14.63
C SER A 199 -1.12 -12.03 -14.62
N GLY A 200 -1.50 -12.85 -13.62
CA GLY A 200 -1.13 -14.26 -13.55
C GLY A 200 -0.20 -14.64 -12.40
N ALA A 201 0.02 -13.75 -11.43
CA ALA A 201 0.67 -14.14 -10.18
C ALA A 201 -0.16 -15.21 -9.46
N ILE A 202 0.48 -16.32 -9.06
CA ILE A 202 -0.20 -17.45 -8.40
C ILE A 202 -0.56 -17.13 -6.95
N HIS A 203 0.28 -16.33 -6.29
CA HIS A 203 0.03 -15.77 -4.95
C HIS A 203 0.35 -14.28 -4.94
N ILE A 204 -0.39 -13.53 -4.12
CA ILE A 204 -0.19 -12.09 -3.92
C ILE A 204 -0.20 -11.77 -2.43
N PHE A 205 0.69 -10.88 -2.00
CA PHE A 205 0.81 -10.42 -0.62
C PHE A 205 1.02 -8.91 -0.55
N ASP A 206 0.53 -8.29 0.53
CA ASP A 206 0.94 -6.93 0.88
C ASP A 206 1.04 -6.76 2.41
N PHE A 207 1.51 -5.61 2.85
CA PHE A 207 1.73 -5.31 4.27
C PHE A 207 0.46 -5.37 5.14
N VAL A 208 -0.75 -5.36 4.55
CA VAL A 208 -2.01 -5.61 5.28
C VAL A 208 -2.07 -7.06 5.77
N ASP A 209 -1.44 -8.01 5.06
CA ASP A 209 -1.33 -9.42 5.47
C ASP A 209 -0.37 -9.62 6.66
N ALA A 210 0.39 -8.56 7.00
CA ALA A 210 1.23 -8.49 8.19
C ALA A 210 0.68 -7.48 9.24
N GLY A 211 -0.58 -7.07 9.13
CA GLY A 211 -1.25 -6.24 10.12
C GLY A 211 -0.94 -4.75 10.05
N LEU A 212 -0.46 -4.25 8.91
CA LEU A 212 -0.17 -2.84 8.72
C LEU A 212 -1.20 -2.18 7.79
N SER A 213 -1.80 -1.07 8.21
CA SER A 213 -2.67 -0.23 7.38
C SER A 213 -1.86 0.64 6.39
N SER A 214 -0.62 0.92 6.74
CA SER A 214 0.39 1.59 5.93
C SER A 214 1.77 1.25 6.49
N THR A 215 2.82 1.41 5.69
CA THR A 215 4.19 1.16 6.14
C THR A 215 4.87 2.42 6.70
N VAL A 216 4.11 3.48 7.00
CA VAL A 216 4.58 4.64 7.76
C VAL A 216 4.57 4.28 9.25
N CYS A 217 5.58 3.56 9.69
CA CYS A 217 5.78 3.11 11.07
C CYS A 217 7.28 3.06 11.40
N SER A 218 7.62 2.70 12.63
CA SER A 218 9.04 2.50 13.01
C SER A 218 9.69 1.40 12.16
N GLU A 219 10.98 1.56 11.88
CA GLU A 219 11.74 0.58 11.11
C GLU A 219 11.68 -0.82 11.75
N ALA A 220 11.77 -0.93 13.08
CA ALA A 220 11.68 -2.19 13.77
C ALA A 220 10.36 -2.91 13.48
N ARG A 221 9.21 -2.23 13.68
CA ARG A 221 7.89 -2.80 13.37
C ARG A 221 7.76 -3.20 11.90
N TYR A 222 8.35 -2.41 11.01
CA TYR A 222 8.32 -2.72 9.60
C TYR A 222 9.17 -3.95 9.25
N ARG A 223 10.36 -4.11 9.86
CA ARG A 223 11.20 -5.29 9.67
C ARG A 223 10.50 -6.59 10.09
N ASP A 224 9.84 -6.59 11.25
CA ASP A 224 9.05 -7.74 11.71
C ASP A 224 7.94 -8.11 10.69
N ALA A 225 7.24 -7.10 10.17
CA ALA A 225 6.20 -7.30 9.16
C ALA A 225 6.78 -7.81 7.83
N LEU A 226 7.93 -7.28 7.39
CA LEU A 226 8.61 -7.71 6.17
C LEU A 226 9.08 -9.15 6.28
N GLU A 227 9.69 -9.55 7.39
CA GLU A 227 10.14 -10.93 7.64
C GLU A 227 8.97 -11.92 7.63
N LEU A 228 7.84 -11.55 8.23
CA LEU A 228 6.63 -12.36 8.17
C LEU A 228 6.11 -12.52 6.73
N LEU A 229 6.07 -11.44 5.95
CA LEU A 229 5.63 -11.48 4.55
C LEU A 229 6.56 -12.35 3.69
N LEU A 230 7.86 -12.17 3.84
CA LEU A 230 8.85 -12.94 3.08
C LEU A 230 8.84 -14.42 3.49
N SER A 231 8.58 -14.72 4.78
CA SER A 231 8.37 -16.10 5.25
C SER A 231 7.13 -16.73 4.59
N LYS A 232 6.02 -15.99 4.47
CA LYS A 232 4.84 -16.46 3.74
C LYS A 232 5.14 -16.72 2.26
N VAL A 233 5.90 -15.84 1.62
CA VAL A 233 6.34 -16.02 0.22
C VAL A 233 7.23 -17.25 0.08
N ALA A 234 8.17 -17.45 0.98
CA ALA A 234 9.09 -18.60 0.97
C ALA A 234 8.40 -19.96 1.18
N CYS A 235 7.14 -19.95 1.66
CA CYS A 235 6.29 -21.14 1.72
C CYS A 235 5.53 -21.40 0.42
N CYS A 236 5.58 -20.48 -0.55
CA CYS A 236 4.92 -20.67 -1.85
C CYS A 236 5.86 -21.39 -2.80
N GLU A 237 5.32 -22.32 -3.59
CA GLU A 237 6.06 -22.98 -4.68
C GLU A 237 6.16 -22.05 -5.90
N ALA A 238 7.02 -21.03 -5.83
CA ALA A 238 7.22 -20.04 -6.88
C ALA A 238 8.67 -20.04 -7.38
N ASP A 239 8.85 -19.62 -8.63
CA ASP A 239 10.16 -19.58 -9.29
C ASP A 239 10.77 -18.17 -9.23
N VAL A 240 9.95 -17.13 -9.08
CA VAL A 240 10.36 -15.73 -9.02
C VAL A 240 9.33 -14.89 -8.24
N MET A 241 9.83 -13.87 -7.53
CA MET A 241 8.99 -12.87 -6.87
C MET A 241 9.05 -11.52 -7.61
N VAL A 242 7.90 -10.92 -7.89
CA VAL A 242 7.80 -9.54 -8.41
C VAL A 242 7.33 -8.64 -7.28
N VAL A 243 8.14 -7.65 -6.92
CA VAL A 243 7.94 -6.77 -5.76
C VAL A 243 7.68 -5.34 -6.17
N GLU A 244 6.60 -4.75 -5.69
CA GLU A 244 6.38 -3.31 -5.72
C GLU A 244 6.80 -2.70 -4.36
N ALA A 245 7.87 -1.89 -4.37
CA ALA A 245 8.20 -0.98 -3.28
C ALA A 245 7.49 0.36 -3.55
N GLY A 246 6.26 0.47 -3.06
CA GLY A 246 5.43 1.67 -3.26
C GLY A 246 5.81 2.76 -2.26
N ALA A 247 5.38 3.88 -2.50
CA ALA A 247 5.48 5.05 -3.16
C ALA A 247 6.88 5.33 -3.77
N SER A 248 7.74 6.08 -3.05
CA SER A 248 9.17 6.27 -3.38
C SER A 248 10.02 5.68 -2.24
N PRO A 249 11.20 5.14 -2.53
CA PRO A 249 12.08 4.66 -1.47
C PRO A 249 12.63 5.79 -0.58
N LEU A 250 12.47 7.05 -0.98
CA LEU A 250 12.86 8.24 -0.20
C LEU A 250 11.70 8.79 0.67
N GLU A 251 10.46 8.37 0.44
CA GLU A 251 9.33 8.73 1.29
C GLU A 251 9.29 7.85 2.56
N PRO A 252 8.65 8.29 3.65
CA PRO A 252 8.72 7.62 4.95
C PRO A 252 7.87 6.32 5.02
N TYR A 253 7.91 5.52 3.97
CA TYR A 253 7.23 4.22 3.86
C TYR A 253 8.17 3.03 4.06
N ASN A 254 9.38 3.22 4.60
CA ASN A 254 10.39 2.17 4.76
C ASN A 254 10.87 1.52 3.44
N GLY A 255 10.76 2.23 2.31
CA GLY A 255 11.21 1.70 1.01
C GLY A 255 12.71 1.38 0.96
N SER A 256 13.56 2.17 1.63
CA SER A 256 14.99 1.90 1.75
C SER A 256 15.29 0.58 2.49
N VAL A 257 14.46 0.22 3.47
CA VAL A 257 14.58 -1.05 4.20
C VAL A 257 14.36 -2.24 3.27
N VAL A 258 13.36 -2.16 2.36
CA VAL A 258 13.11 -3.20 1.36
C VAL A 258 14.30 -3.35 0.41
N VAL A 259 14.84 -2.23 -0.08
CA VAL A 259 16.00 -2.22 -0.98
C VAL A 259 17.20 -2.91 -0.32
N ASP A 260 17.49 -2.56 0.93
CA ASP A 260 18.63 -3.14 1.64
C ASP A 260 18.40 -4.63 2.00
N TYR A 261 17.15 -4.98 2.40
CA TYR A 261 16.82 -6.35 2.83
C TYR A 261 16.81 -7.35 1.67
N LEU A 262 16.33 -6.93 0.50
CA LEU A 262 16.23 -7.81 -0.69
C LEU A 262 17.44 -7.74 -1.62
N ARG A 263 18.49 -7.03 -1.25
CA ARG A 263 19.65 -6.79 -2.11
C ARG A 263 20.22 -8.05 -2.75
N ASP A 264 20.44 -9.10 -1.93
CA ASP A 264 21.07 -10.34 -2.38
C ASP A 264 20.16 -11.20 -3.27
N GLN A 265 18.83 -11.05 -3.14
CA GLN A 265 17.83 -11.77 -3.93
C GLN A 265 17.42 -11.00 -5.18
N THR A 266 17.64 -9.68 -5.22
CA THR A 266 17.25 -8.86 -6.35
C THR A 266 18.12 -9.13 -7.56
N CYS A 267 17.51 -9.70 -8.60
CA CYS A 267 18.17 -10.01 -9.87
C CYS A 267 17.90 -8.96 -10.95
N PHE A 268 16.87 -8.12 -10.80
CA PHE A 268 16.52 -7.06 -11.74
C PHE A 268 15.74 -5.95 -11.04
N THR A 269 16.10 -4.70 -11.27
CA THR A 269 15.46 -3.52 -10.69
C THR A 269 14.89 -2.60 -11.77
N VAL A 270 13.59 -2.33 -11.69
CA VAL A 270 12.91 -1.35 -12.56
C VAL A 270 12.62 -0.08 -11.79
N LEU A 271 13.16 1.03 -12.25
CA LEU A 271 12.86 2.37 -11.75
C LEU A 271 11.72 2.98 -12.56
N CYS A 272 10.54 3.04 -11.99
CA CYS A 272 9.40 3.74 -12.57
C CYS A 272 9.48 5.22 -12.20
N ALA A 273 9.66 6.10 -13.19
CA ALA A 273 9.87 7.52 -12.96
C ALA A 273 8.78 8.38 -13.64
N SER A 274 8.45 9.49 -12.98
CA SER A 274 7.49 10.49 -13.49
C SER A 274 8.03 11.25 -14.71
N ASP A 275 9.35 11.46 -14.73
CA ASP A 275 10.09 12.17 -15.78
C ASP A 275 11.57 11.79 -15.72
N PRO A 276 12.39 12.13 -16.75
CA PRO A 276 13.80 11.79 -16.79
C PRO A 276 14.64 12.38 -15.65
N TYR A 277 14.32 13.57 -15.16
CA TYR A 277 15.06 14.23 -14.06
C TYR A 277 14.78 13.54 -12.72
N ALA A 278 13.56 13.03 -12.51
CA ALA A 278 13.23 12.25 -11.33
C ALA A 278 14.00 10.92 -11.31
N ALA A 279 14.24 10.28 -12.46
CA ALA A 279 15.10 9.10 -12.56
C ALA A 279 16.54 9.41 -12.10
N LEU A 280 17.13 10.49 -12.62
CA LEU A 280 18.45 10.98 -12.20
C LEU A 280 18.48 11.29 -10.69
N GLY A 281 17.42 11.92 -10.14
CA GLY A 281 17.30 12.25 -8.73
C GLY A 281 17.36 11.04 -7.81
N VAL A 282 16.64 9.96 -8.15
CA VAL A 282 16.68 8.70 -7.39
C VAL A 282 18.06 8.05 -7.47
N GLN A 283 18.67 7.99 -8.67
CA GLN A 283 20.00 7.45 -8.86
C GLN A 283 21.05 8.21 -8.02
N ALA A 284 21.00 9.53 -8.03
CA ALA A 284 21.89 10.37 -7.24
C ALA A 284 21.71 10.19 -5.73
N ALA A 285 20.46 10.07 -5.26
CA ALA A 285 20.12 9.92 -3.84
C ALA A 285 20.55 8.56 -3.25
N PHE A 286 20.51 7.51 -4.05
CA PHE A 286 20.88 6.16 -3.59
C PHE A 286 22.32 5.78 -3.89
N GLY A 287 22.93 6.39 -4.91
CA GLY A 287 24.29 6.05 -5.35
C GLY A 287 24.44 4.54 -5.57
N ASN A 288 25.47 3.95 -4.99
CA ASN A 288 25.74 2.51 -5.12
C ASN A 288 24.78 1.61 -4.31
N ARG A 289 23.89 2.15 -3.48
CA ARG A 289 22.94 1.34 -2.69
C ARG A 289 21.81 0.76 -3.54
N LEU A 290 21.47 1.40 -4.65
CA LEU A 290 20.41 1.01 -5.54
C LEU A 290 20.83 1.29 -6.98
N GLN A 291 21.05 0.22 -7.73
CA GLN A 291 21.27 0.31 -9.18
C GLN A 291 20.00 -0.18 -9.88
N ALA A 292 19.40 0.69 -10.70
CA ALA A 292 18.32 0.27 -11.59
C ALA A 292 18.92 -0.31 -12.88
N ASP A 293 18.27 -1.35 -13.39
CA ASP A 293 18.64 -1.95 -14.68
C ASP A 293 17.83 -1.35 -15.83
N LEU A 294 16.64 -0.82 -15.51
CA LEU A 294 15.71 -0.29 -16.49
C LEU A 294 14.90 0.88 -15.90
N VAL A 295 14.68 1.92 -16.70
CA VAL A 295 13.71 2.98 -16.40
C VAL A 295 12.42 2.73 -17.19
N ALA A 296 11.27 2.90 -16.52
CA ALA A 296 9.95 2.75 -17.10
C ALA A 296 8.99 3.85 -16.62
N GLY A 297 7.75 3.81 -17.08
CA GLY A 297 6.69 4.75 -16.70
C GLY A 297 6.72 6.04 -17.52
N PRO A 298 6.11 7.15 -17.02
CA PRO A 298 5.99 8.39 -17.77
C PRO A 298 7.33 8.97 -18.28
N ALA A 299 8.44 8.70 -17.60
CA ALA A 299 9.79 9.08 -18.04
C ALA A 299 10.22 8.47 -19.38
N ALA A 300 9.52 7.42 -19.84
CA ALA A 300 9.81 6.72 -21.09
C ALA A 300 8.68 6.81 -22.12
N ASN A 301 7.73 7.74 -21.97
CA ASN A 301 6.53 7.82 -22.81
C ASN A 301 6.79 8.24 -24.28
N THR A 302 7.98 8.75 -24.60
CA THR A 302 8.37 9.15 -25.96
C THR A 302 9.82 8.77 -26.23
N ASP A 303 10.19 8.59 -27.49
CA ASP A 303 11.57 8.32 -27.90
C ASP A 303 12.54 9.41 -27.41
N ALA A 304 12.10 10.67 -27.45
CA ALA A 304 12.89 11.79 -26.93
C ALA A 304 13.13 11.68 -25.42
N ALA A 305 12.12 11.25 -24.65
CA ALA A 305 12.27 11.05 -23.21
C ALA A 305 13.17 9.84 -22.91
N ILE A 306 13.05 8.75 -23.65
CA ILE A 306 13.95 7.58 -23.56
C ILE A 306 15.40 8.00 -23.82
N GLN A 307 15.64 8.76 -24.89
CA GLN A 307 16.98 9.28 -25.20
C GLN A 307 17.52 10.16 -24.05
N LEU A 308 16.68 11.05 -23.51
CA LEU A 308 17.07 11.92 -22.40
C LEU A 308 17.38 11.13 -21.11
N VAL A 309 16.60 10.08 -20.79
CA VAL A 309 16.92 9.18 -19.68
C VAL A 309 18.30 8.59 -19.85
N LYS A 310 18.60 8.06 -21.04
CA LYS A 310 19.90 7.44 -21.36
C LYS A 310 21.05 8.43 -21.23
N GLU A 311 20.87 9.66 -21.72
CA GLU A 311 21.88 10.73 -21.62
C GLU A 311 22.15 11.16 -20.16
N LEU A 312 21.09 11.28 -19.34
CA LEU A 312 21.21 11.75 -17.96
C LEU A 312 21.70 10.66 -16.99
N THR A 313 21.31 9.42 -17.20
CA THR A 313 21.47 8.36 -16.21
C THR A 313 22.36 7.20 -16.66
N GLY A 314 22.59 7.06 -17.96
CA GLY A 314 23.25 5.91 -18.57
C GLY A 314 22.38 4.64 -18.61
N LEU A 315 21.12 4.70 -18.13
CA LEU A 315 20.21 3.55 -18.08
C LEU A 315 19.40 3.41 -19.36
N GLU A 316 19.07 2.17 -19.72
CA GLU A 316 18.07 1.91 -20.74
C GLU A 316 16.66 2.24 -20.21
N ALA A 317 15.76 2.65 -21.13
CA ALA A 317 14.38 2.97 -20.79
C ALA A 317 13.43 2.34 -21.81
N LEU A 318 12.26 1.88 -21.31
CA LEU A 318 11.21 1.27 -22.15
C LEU A 318 9.85 1.90 -21.80
N ASN A 319 9.06 2.12 -22.86
CA ASN A 319 7.64 2.53 -22.75
C ASN A 319 6.73 1.32 -22.55
#